data_92e335d470a95818d51e8d6e3629f60d
#
_entry.id   92e335d470a95818d51e8d6e3629f60d
#
_cell.length_a   1.000
_cell.length_b   1.000
_cell.length_c   1.000
_cell.angle_alpha   90.00
_cell.angle_beta   90.00
_cell.angle_gamma   90.00
#
_symmetry.space_group_name_H-M   'P 1'
#
loop_
_entity.id
_entity.type
_entity.pdbx_description
1 polymer ?
#
loop_
_entity_poly.entity_id
_entity_poly.type
_entity_poly.pdbx_seq_one_letter_code
_entity_poly.pdbx_strand_id
1 'polypeptide(L)'
;VMKPAEQTPASILLLMDIIGDLLPAGVLNIVNGLGEEAGAALSGSDRIAKIAFTGSTPVGKIINKAAADKVIPVTLELGGKSPSIFFKDIMDEDDSYLEKCVEGFVMFALNQGEVCTCPSRALVHEDIADKFLELAIERVKKIKIGHPLDTETMMGAQASEEQMDKIKQYLEIGPQEGAETLIGGHVNKVEGLEKGYYIEPTVFKGNNDMRI
;
A
#
# COMPACT_ATOMS: atom_id res chain seq x y z
N VAL A 1 6.47 -2.84 23.97
CA VAL A 1 7.00 -3.92 23.14
C VAL A 1 6.53 -3.70 21.70
N MET A 2 7.42 -3.85 20.73
CA MET A 2 7.11 -3.74 19.31
C MET A 2 7.45 -5.05 18.58
N LYS A 3 6.51 -5.54 17.76
CA LYS A 3 6.77 -6.63 16.81
C LYS A 3 6.76 -6.03 15.39
N PRO A 4 7.88 -5.97 14.70
CA PRO A 4 7.92 -5.52 13.31
C PRO A 4 7.22 -6.52 12.38
N ALA A 5 6.97 -6.10 11.14
CA ALA A 5 6.56 -7.05 10.10
C ALA A 5 7.66 -8.10 9.90
N GLU A 6 7.26 -9.34 9.72
CA GLU A 6 8.19 -10.48 9.57
C GLU A 6 9.03 -10.38 8.30
N GLN A 7 8.54 -9.70 7.27
CA GLN A 7 9.26 -9.47 6.02
C GLN A 7 10.36 -8.42 6.13
N THR A 8 10.23 -7.45 7.06
CA THR A 8 11.10 -6.27 7.09
C THR A 8 11.64 -5.92 8.50
N PRO A 9 12.15 -6.87 9.30
CA PRO A 9 12.59 -6.60 10.67
C PRO A 9 13.98 -5.95 10.76
N ALA A 10 14.81 -6.05 9.73
CA ALA A 10 16.24 -5.71 9.82
C ALA A 10 16.48 -4.22 10.15
N SER A 11 15.72 -3.31 9.54
CA SER A 11 15.90 -1.86 9.74
C SER A 11 15.58 -1.42 11.17
N ILE A 12 14.55 -1.99 11.80
CA ILE A 12 14.21 -1.66 13.19
C ILE A 12 15.23 -2.23 14.18
N LEU A 13 15.81 -3.39 13.88
CA LEU A 13 16.89 -3.97 14.71
C LEU A 13 18.14 -3.12 14.62
N LEU A 14 18.54 -2.68 13.42
CA LEU A 14 19.66 -1.76 13.23
C LEU A 14 19.41 -0.42 13.94
N LEU A 15 18.18 0.11 13.87
CA LEU A 15 17.82 1.32 14.61
C LEU A 15 18.04 1.12 16.13
N MET A 16 17.68 -0.05 16.68
CA MET A 16 17.89 -0.34 18.09
C MET A 16 19.39 -0.40 18.46
N ASP A 17 20.24 -0.91 17.60
CA ASP A 17 21.70 -0.88 17.80
C ASP A 17 22.24 0.56 17.86
N ILE A 18 21.62 1.48 17.09
CA ILE A 18 22.06 2.89 17.05
C ILE A 18 21.55 3.70 18.25
N ILE A 19 20.29 3.46 18.68
CA ILE A 19 19.62 4.30 19.70
C ILE A 19 19.46 3.62 21.06
N GLY A 20 19.84 2.35 21.20
CA GLY A 20 19.58 1.54 22.40
C GLY A 20 20.11 2.18 23.70
N ASP A 21 21.28 2.81 23.64
CA ASP A 21 21.90 3.50 24.76
C ASP A 21 21.26 4.87 25.08
N LEU A 22 20.43 5.40 24.19
CA LEU A 22 19.72 6.67 24.40
C LEU A 22 18.43 6.51 25.22
N LEU A 23 17.97 5.27 25.41
CA LEU A 23 16.73 4.96 26.12
C LEU A 23 17.01 4.18 27.39
N PRO A 24 16.31 4.45 28.50
CA PRO A 24 16.39 3.61 29.70
C PRO A 24 16.03 2.16 29.36
N ALA A 25 16.69 1.20 30.01
CA ALA A 25 16.44 -0.23 29.80
C ALA A 25 14.96 -0.58 30.01
N GLY A 26 14.40 -1.33 29.06
CA GLY A 26 13.00 -1.79 29.12
C GLY A 26 11.97 -0.81 28.58
N VAL A 27 12.32 0.43 28.19
CA VAL A 27 11.38 1.41 27.60
C VAL A 27 10.93 0.97 26.23
N LEU A 28 11.86 0.51 25.38
CA LEU A 28 11.57 -0.05 24.06
C LEU A 28 12.15 -1.46 23.95
N ASN A 29 11.31 -2.42 23.58
CA ASN A 29 11.72 -3.81 23.40
C ASN A 29 11.18 -4.31 22.07
N ILE A 30 12.03 -4.94 21.28
CA ILE A 30 11.65 -5.51 19.98
C ILE A 30 11.60 -7.03 20.13
N VAL A 31 10.53 -7.63 19.59
CA VAL A 31 10.39 -9.08 19.49
C VAL A 31 10.04 -9.44 18.05
N ASN A 32 10.86 -10.29 17.44
CA ASN A 32 10.58 -10.84 16.11
C ASN A 32 9.75 -12.10 16.19
N GLY A 33 9.02 -12.39 15.14
CA GLY A 33 8.23 -13.59 14.99
C GLY A 33 7.03 -13.38 14.09
N LEU A 34 6.36 -14.47 13.78
CA LEU A 34 5.16 -14.45 12.95
C LEU A 34 3.98 -13.80 13.69
N GLY A 35 3.05 -13.25 12.91
CA GLY A 35 1.83 -12.63 13.46
C GLY A 35 1.02 -13.58 14.32
N GLU A 36 0.88 -14.83 13.89
CA GLU A 36 0.11 -15.88 14.55
C GLU A 36 0.76 -16.38 15.84
N GLU A 37 2.07 -16.20 16.00
CA GLU A 37 2.84 -16.63 17.17
C GLU A 37 3.11 -15.45 18.11
N ALA A 38 4.12 -14.65 17.80
CA ALA A 38 4.55 -13.53 18.63
C ALA A 38 3.48 -12.41 18.71
N GLY A 39 2.79 -12.11 17.59
CA GLY A 39 1.71 -11.12 17.54
C GLY A 39 0.50 -11.54 18.36
N ALA A 40 0.07 -12.79 18.23
CA ALA A 40 -1.04 -13.35 18.99
C ALA A 40 -0.73 -13.41 20.51
N ALA A 41 0.49 -13.82 20.87
CA ALA A 41 0.94 -13.82 22.27
C ALA A 41 0.93 -12.41 22.89
N LEU A 42 1.40 -11.39 22.13
CA LEU A 42 1.34 -10.01 22.59
C LEU A 42 -0.09 -9.51 22.75
N SER A 43 -0.93 -9.67 21.72
CA SER A 43 -2.31 -9.17 21.73
C SER A 43 -3.18 -9.92 22.75
N GLY A 44 -2.89 -11.19 23.03
CA GLY A 44 -3.59 -12.01 24.03
C GLY A 44 -3.14 -11.79 25.48
N SER A 45 -1.97 -11.17 25.71
CA SER A 45 -1.42 -11.03 27.07
C SER A 45 -2.22 -10.05 27.95
N ASP A 46 -2.52 -10.45 29.18
CA ASP A 46 -3.18 -9.60 30.20
C ASP A 46 -2.27 -8.47 30.73
N ARG A 47 -0.97 -8.51 30.37
CA ARG A 47 0.01 -7.50 30.75
C ARG A 47 0.08 -6.32 29.80
N ILE A 48 -0.67 -6.34 28.71
CA ILE A 48 -0.73 -5.27 27.71
C ILE A 48 -1.86 -4.30 28.10
N ALA A 49 -1.52 -3.01 28.24
CA ALA A 49 -2.46 -1.96 28.60
C ALA A 49 -3.07 -1.23 27.40
N LYS A 50 -2.43 -1.31 26.22
CA LYS A 50 -2.90 -0.72 24.96
C LYS A 50 -2.27 -1.48 23.80
N ILE A 51 -3.02 -1.63 22.69
CA ILE A 51 -2.51 -2.18 21.44
C ILE A 51 -2.57 -1.10 20.36
N ALA A 52 -1.47 -0.94 19.62
CA ALA A 52 -1.43 -0.19 18.37
C ALA A 52 -1.03 -1.17 17.25
N PHE A 53 -1.77 -1.17 16.15
CA PHE A 53 -1.56 -2.09 15.04
C PHE A 53 -1.77 -1.39 13.72
N THR A 54 -0.84 -1.63 12.79
CA THR A 54 -0.97 -1.27 11.37
C THR A 54 -0.92 -2.55 10.55
N GLY A 55 -1.88 -2.74 9.66
CA GLY A 55 -1.92 -3.92 8.79
C GLY A 55 -3.29 -4.18 8.17
N SER A 56 -3.62 -5.44 7.91
CA SER A 56 -4.85 -5.82 7.22
C SER A 56 -6.09 -5.70 8.10
N THR A 57 -7.24 -5.39 7.50
CA THR A 57 -8.54 -5.35 8.20
C THR A 57 -8.91 -6.68 8.89
N PRO A 58 -8.70 -7.88 8.29
CA PRO A 58 -8.95 -9.13 8.99
C PRO A 58 -8.16 -9.28 10.29
N VAL A 59 -6.86 -8.98 10.27
CA VAL A 59 -6.01 -9.04 11.47
C VAL A 59 -6.42 -7.96 12.48
N GLY A 60 -6.74 -6.75 12.03
CA GLY A 60 -7.26 -5.69 12.89
C GLY A 60 -8.53 -6.10 13.66
N LYS A 61 -9.44 -6.84 13.00
CA LYS A 61 -10.63 -7.40 13.65
C LYS A 61 -10.29 -8.42 14.76
N ILE A 62 -9.28 -9.27 14.53
CA ILE A 62 -8.80 -10.25 15.53
C ILE A 62 -8.24 -9.50 16.74
N ILE A 63 -7.38 -8.52 16.51
CA ILE A 63 -6.75 -7.71 17.56
C ILE A 63 -7.82 -6.92 18.36
N ASN A 64 -8.78 -6.32 17.65
CA ASN A 64 -9.85 -5.57 18.31
C ASN A 64 -10.70 -6.45 19.24
N LYS A 65 -10.99 -7.70 18.84
CA LYS A 65 -11.66 -8.67 19.71
C LYS A 65 -10.84 -8.97 20.97
N ALA A 66 -9.54 -9.27 20.80
CA ALA A 66 -8.66 -9.53 21.94
C ALA A 66 -8.53 -8.32 22.90
N ALA A 67 -8.57 -7.10 22.37
CA ALA A 67 -8.58 -5.88 23.18
C ALA A 67 -9.91 -5.68 23.91
N ALA A 68 -11.04 -5.97 23.24
CA ALA A 68 -12.39 -5.86 23.83
C ALA A 68 -12.58 -6.80 25.00
N ASP A 69 -12.10 -8.03 24.91
CA ASP A 69 -12.17 -9.04 26.01
C ASP A 69 -11.45 -8.55 27.28
N LYS A 70 -10.46 -7.68 27.14
CA LYS A 70 -9.67 -7.10 28.24
C LYS A 70 -10.06 -5.67 28.60
N VAL A 71 -10.98 -5.07 27.83
CA VAL A 71 -11.41 -3.66 27.97
C VAL A 71 -10.22 -2.68 27.90
N ILE A 72 -9.27 -2.92 27.00
CA ILE A 72 -8.11 -2.04 26.80
C ILE A 72 -8.23 -1.22 25.52
N PRO A 73 -7.64 0.01 25.45
CA PRO A 73 -7.63 0.81 24.24
C PRO A 73 -6.90 0.15 23.08
N VAL A 74 -7.41 0.36 21.88
CA VAL A 74 -6.76 -0.09 20.63
C VAL A 74 -6.73 1.04 19.62
N THR A 75 -5.60 1.17 18.89
CA THR A 75 -5.47 2.02 17.72
C THR A 75 -5.20 1.13 16.52
N LEU A 76 -6.05 1.22 15.49
CA LEU A 76 -5.95 0.41 14.27
C LEU A 76 -5.75 1.32 13.06
N GLU A 77 -4.64 1.11 12.36
CA GLU A 77 -4.34 1.69 11.07
C GLU A 77 -4.46 0.58 10.02
N LEU A 78 -5.47 0.67 9.17
CA LEU A 78 -5.86 -0.42 8.27
C LEU A 78 -5.84 0.06 6.81
N GLY A 79 -5.96 -0.88 5.88
CA GLY A 79 -6.07 -0.60 4.46
C GLY A 79 -7.37 0.11 4.09
N GLY A 80 -7.37 0.71 2.91
CA GLY A 80 -8.52 1.41 2.37
C GLY A 80 -8.51 1.48 0.85
N LYS A 81 -9.56 2.06 0.30
CA LYS A 81 -9.74 2.36 -1.13
C LYS A 81 -10.12 3.83 -1.26
N SER A 82 -9.19 4.70 -0.84
CA SER A 82 -9.41 6.15 -0.82
C SER A 82 -9.65 6.71 -2.23
N PRO A 83 -10.68 7.56 -2.44
CA PRO A 83 -10.92 8.19 -3.72
C PRO A 83 -10.09 9.47 -3.89
N SER A 84 -9.57 9.68 -5.11
CA SER A 84 -9.21 11.00 -5.63
C SER A 84 -10.34 11.48 -6.53
N ILE A 85 -10.80 12.72 -6.32
CA ILE A 85 -11.95 13.28 -7.05
C ILE A 85 -11.46 14.45 -7.90
N PHE A 86 -11.68 14.35 -9.20
CA PHE A 86 -11.24 15.33 -10.20
C PHE A 86 -12.46 16.01 -10.83
N PHE A 87 -12.70 17.26 -10.44
CA PHE A 87 -13.76 18.08 -10.99
C PHE A 87 -13.34 18.73 -12.32
N LYS A 88 -14.29 19.20 -13.10
CA LYS A 88 -14.02 19.72 -14.44
C LYS A 88 -13.16 20.98 -14.49
N ASP A 89 -13.21 21.79 -13.45
CA ASP A 89 -12.48 23.05 -13.32
C ASP A 89 -10.95 22.88 -13.30
N ILE A 90 -10.44 21.69 -13.04
CA ILE A 90 -8.98 21.41 -13.16
C ILE A 90 -8.45 21.64 -14.58
N MET A 91 -9.32 21.56 -15.59
CA MET A 91 -8.95 21.80 -16.99
C MET A 91 -9.00 23.27 -17.38
N ASP A 92 -9.59 24.12 -16.53
CA ASP A 92 -9.68 25.59 -16.72
C ASP A 92 -8.53 26.31 -16.01
N GLU A 93 -7.76 25.60 -15.17
CA GLU A 93 -6.62 26.11 -14.44
C GLU A 93 -5.34 26.15 -15.32
N ASP A 94 -4.30 26.78 -14.80
CA ASP A 94 -3.00 26.78 -15.46
C ASP A 94 -2.38 25.37 -15.54
N ASP A 95 -1.46 25.16 -16.46
CA ASP A 95 -0.81 23.86 -16.68
C ASP A 95 -0.15 23.30 -15.42
N SER A 96 0.32 24.15 -14.51
CA SER A 96 0.99 23.72 -13.27
C SER A 96 0.02 23.06 -12.28
N TYR A 97 -1.23 23.49 -12.24
CA TYR A 97 -2.26 22.88 -11.40
C TYR A 97 -2.75 21.55 -11.98
N LEU A 98 -2.99 21.51 -13.29
CA LEU A 98 -3.34 20.28 -13.99
C LEU A 98 -2.24 19.22 -13.84
N GLU A 99 -0.95 19.62 -13.95
CA GLU A 99 0.17 18.71 -13.70
C GLU A 99 0.14 18.11 -12.29
N LYS A 100 -0.16 18.90 -11.26
CA LYS A 100 -0.32 18.40 -9.88
C LYS A 100 -1.50 17.42 -9.76
N CYS A 101 -2.58 17.64 -10.48
CA CYS A 101 -3.72 16.72 -10.51
C CYS A 101 -3.33 15.38 -11.16
N VAL A 102 -2.57 15.42 -12.26
CA VAL A 102 -2.03 14.22 -12.91
C VAL A 102 -1.05 13.48 -12.00
N GLU A 103 -0.15 14.19 -11.29
CA GLU A 103 0.71 13.57 -10.25
C GLU A 103 -0.12 12.94 -9.13
N GLY A 104 -1.18 13.61 -8.68
CA GLY A 104 -2.10 13.09 -7.69
C GLY A 104 -2.78 11.78 -8.15
N PHE A 105 -3.09 11.67 -9.44
CA PHE A 105 -3.60 10.41 -10.01
C PHE A 105 -2.56 9.30 -9.92
N VAL A 106 -1.31 9.56 -10.23
CA VAL A 106 -0.22 8.56 -10.27
C VAL A 106 0.18 8.06 -8.88
N MET A 107 -0.23 8.76 -7.82
CA MET A 107 0.09 8.39 -6.43
C MET A 107 -0.41 6.99 -6.02
N PHE A 108 -1.29 6.35 -6.79
CA PHE A 108 -1.67 4.95 -6.52
C PHE A 108 -0.49 3.98 -6.61
N ALA A 109 0.55 4.32 -7.38
CA ALA A 109 1.75 3.50 -7.56
C ALA A 109 2.86 3.79 -6.53
N LEU A 110 2.67 4.80 -5.64
CA LEU A 110 3.64 5.13 -4.60
C LEU A 110 3.93 3.90 -3.75
N ASN A 111 5.23 3.65 -3.51
CA ASN A 111 5.69 2.48 -2.76
C ASN A 111 5.02 1.18 -3.24
N GLN A 112 5.04 0.93 -4.54
CA GLN A 112 4.38 -0.16 -5.30
C GLN A 112 2.89 -0.38 -4.96
N GLY A 113 2.19 0.67 -4.54
CA GLY A 113 0.79 0.60 -4.12
C GLY A 113 0.56 0.04 -2.71
N GLU A 114 1.62 -0.24 -1.96
CA GLU A 114 1.57 -0.80 -0.61
C GLU A 114 1.52 0.30 0.47
N VAL A 115 0.62 1.27 0.30
CA VAL A 115 0.41 2.38 1.23
C VAL A 115 -1.08 2.53 1.55
N CYS A 116 -1.44 2.58 2.83
CA CYS A 116 -2.83 2.72 3.29
C CYS A 116 -3.51 4.00 2.79
N THR A 117 -2.75 5.06 2.50
CA THR A 117 -3.23 6.35 1.99
C THR A 117 -3.17 6.47 0.47
N CYS A 118 -2.72 5.45 -0.27
CA CYS A 118 -2.72 5.51 -1.73
C CYS A 118 -4.14 5.69 -2.29
N PRO A 119 -4.37 6.70 -3.15
CA PRO A 119 -5.68 6.94 -3.78
C PRO A 119 -5.91 5.90 -4.88
N SER A 120 -6.51 4.78 -4.52
CA SER A 120 -6.71 3.63 -5.42
C SER A 120 -8.00 3.69 -6.26
N ARG A 121 -8.80 4.75 -6.10
CA ARG A 121 -9.95 5.06 -6.96
C ARG A 121 -9.85 6.49 -7.45
N ALA A 122 -9.98 6.68 -8.76
CA ALA A 122 -10.09 8.01 -9.38
C ALA A 122 -11.53 8.22 -9.85
N LEU A 123 -12.19 9.25 -9.32
CA LEU A 123 -13.52 9.69 -9.75
C LEU A 123 -13.33 10.95 -10.58
N VAL A 124 -13.47 10.81 -11.89
CA VAL A 124 -13.21 11.89 -12.85
C VAL A 124 -14.51 12.38 -13.43
N HIS A 125 -14.74 13.71 -13.44
CA HIS A 125 -15.94 14.30 -14.04
C HIS A 125 -16.04 13.92 -15.52
N GLU A 126 -17.24 13.58 -15.99
CA GLU A 126 -17.46 13.05 -17.34
C GLU A 126 -16.98 13.97 -18.46
N ASP A 127 -17.14 15.28 -18.31
CA ASP A 127 -16.75 16.29 -19.32
C ASP A 127 -15.24 16.31 -19.61
N ILE A 128 -14.42 15.85 -18.67
CA ILE A 128 -12.95 15.90 -18.78
C ILE A 128 -12.31 14.49 -18.82
N ALA A 129 -13.10 13.44 -18.64
CA ALA A 129 -12.61 12.09 -18.39
C ALA A 129 -11.63 11.62 -19.47
N ASP A 130 -11.94 11.75 -20.74
CA ASP A 130 -11.11 11.24 -21.81
C ASP A 130 -9.77 11.98 -21.87
N LYS A 131 -9.80 13.33 -21.83
CA LYS A 131 -8.57 14.15 -21.93
C LYS A 131 -7.70 14.00 -20.67
N PHE A 132 -8.31 13.98 -19.50
CA PHE A 132 -7.57 13.80 -18.24
C PHE A 132 -6.94 12.42 -18.17
N LEU A 133 -7.67 11.37 -18.54
CA LEU A 133 -7.15 9.99 -18.55
C LEU A 133 -6.02 9.81 -19.55
N GLU A 134 -6.07 10.46 -20.74
CA GLU A 134 -4.96 10.46 -21.68
C GLU A 134 -3.67 10.98 -21.04
N LEU A 135 -3.73 12.15 -20.38
CA LEU A 135 -2.58 12.74 -19.68
C LEU A 135 -2.10 11.86 -18.51
N ALA A 136 -3.02 11.32 -17.74
CA ALA A 136 -2.72 10.48 -16.59
C ALA A 136 -2.04 9.17 -17.03
N ILE A 137 -2.54 8.49 -18.06
CA ILE A 137 -1.93 7.26 -18.59
C ILE A 137 -0.54 7.52 -19.18
N GLU A 138 -0.34 8.62 -19.90
CA GLU A 138 0.99 9.00 -20.37
C GLU A 138 1.97 9.24 -19.20
N ARG A 139 1.48 9.72 -18.08
CA ARG A 139 2.28 9.87 -16.86
C ARG A 139 2.58 8.52 -16.21
N VAL A 140 1.61 7.61 -16.11
CA VAL A 140 1.82 6.25 -15.59
C VAL A 140 2.89 5.51 -16.38
N LYS A 141 2.93 5.64 -17.71
CA LYS A 141 3.96 5.03 -18.58
C LYS A 141 5.40 5.47 -18.24
N LYS A 142 5.57 6.60 -17.56
CA LYS A 142 6.89 7.11 -17.15
C LYS A 142 7.39 6.53 -15.83
N ILE A 143 6.59 5.70 -15.14
CA ILE A 143 6.99 5.05 -13.91
C ILE A 143 8.08 4.02 -14.22
N LYS A 144 9.28 4.25 -13.70
CA LYS A 144 10.41 3.32 -13.83
C LYS A 144 10.33 2.25 -12.75
N ILE A 145 10.22 1.02 -13.17
CA ILE A 145 10.24 -0.15 -12.29
C ILE A 145 11.66 -0.71 -12.29
N GLY A 146 12.24 -1.01 -11.12
CA GLY A 146 13.61 -1.47 -11.09
C GLY A 146 14.15 -1.81 -9.70
N HIS A 147 15.47 -1.84 -9.62
CA HIS A 147 16.18 -2.12 -8.38
C HIS A 147 15.98 -0.96 -7.38
N PRO A 148 15.60 -1.24 -6.10
CA PRO A 148 15.24 -0.19 -5.14
C PRO A 148 16.41 0.71 -4.71
N LEU A 149 17.65 0.31 -4.96
CA LEU A 149 18.84 1.15 -4.70
C LEU A 149 19.28 1.98 -5.91
N ASP A 150 18.62 1.84 -7.07
CA ASP A 150 18.82 2.73 -8.21
C ASP A 150 18.00 4.01 -7.98
N THR A 151 18.66 5.16 -8.04
CA THR A 151 18.04 6.47 -7.82
C THR A 151 16.98 6.84 -8.87
N GLU A 152 17.02 6.22 -10.03
CA GLU A 152 16.04 6.39 -11.09
C GLU A 152 14.80 5.51 -10.92
N THR A 153 14.84 4.51 -10.05
CA THR A 153 13.70 3.63 -9.80
C THR A 153 12.61 4.37 -9.03
N MET A 154 11.42 4.37 -9.58
CA MET A 154 10.23 4.97 -8.96
C MET A 154 9.37 3.92 -8.25
N MET A 155 9.40 2.66 -8.71
CA MET A 155 8.61 1.57 -8.14
C MET A 155 9.47 0.29 -8.04
N GLY A 156 9.55 -0.28 -6.84
CA GLY A 156 10.25 -1.52 -6.55
C GLY A 156 9.37 -2.77 -6.66
N ALA A 157 9.88 -3.89 -6.12
CA ALA A 157 9.14 -5.14 -6.02
C ALA A 157 8.10 -5.09 -4.89
N GLN A 158 7.05 -5.89 -5.00
CA GLN A 158 6.10 -6.15 -3.92
C GLN A 158 6.80 -6.79 -2.72
N ALA A 159 6.30 -6.57 -1.51
CA ALA A 159 6.94 -6.98 -0.27
C ALA A 159 6.98 -8.51 -0.07
N SER A 160 6.08 -9.27 -0.71
CA SER A 160 5.99 -10.72 -0.54
C SER A 160 5.32 -11.42 -1.72
N GLU A 161 5.52 -12.74 -1.81
CA GLU A 161 4.83 -13.61 -2.77
C GLU A 161 3.31 -13.61 -2.53
N GLU A 162 2.87 -13.64 -1.28
CA GLU A 162 1.45 -13.57 -0.91
C GLU A 162 0.78 -12.30 -1.46
N GLN A 163 1.45 -11.16 -1.33
CA GLN A 163 0.96 -9.90 -1.89
C GLN A 163 0.94 -9.94 -3.41
N MET A 164 1.98 -10.48 -4.04
CA MET A 164 2.05 -10.67 -5.48
C MET A 164 0.89 -11.53 -6.00
N ASP A 165 0.61 -12.65 -5.34
CA ASP A 165 -0.48 -13.55 -5.74
C ASP A 165 -1.85 -12.93 -5.54
N LYS A 166 -2.04 -12.15 -4.47
CA LYS A 166 -3.24 -11.37 -4.27
C LYS A 166 -3.46 -10.36 -5.40
N ILE A 167 -2.41 -9.64 -5.81
CA ILE A 167 -2.51 -8.68 -6.91
C ILE A 167 -2.88 -9.40 -8.21
N LYS A 168 -2.23 -10.53 -8.55
CA LYS A 168 -2.57 -11.33 -9.73
C LYS A 168 -4.06 -11.71 -9.76
N GLN A 169 -4.62 -12.14 -8.63
CA GLN A 169 -6.06 -12.43 -8.52
C GLN A 169 -6.91 -11.20 -8.88
N TYR A 170 -6.54 -10.01 -8.41
CA TYR A 170 -7.28 -8.78 -8.72
C TYR A 170 -7.10 -8.34 -10.18
N LEU A 171 -5.94 -8.58 -10.79
CA LEU A 171 -5.72 -8.35 -12.21
C LEU A 171 -6.62 -9.23 -13.10
N GLU A 172 -7.00 -10.43 -12.62
CA GLU A 172 -7.94 -11.32 -13.28
C GLU A 172 -9.40 -10.91 -13.01
N ILE A 173 -9.72 -10.52 -11.78
CA ILE A 173 -11.08 -10.12 -11.36
C ILE A 173 -11.57 -8.91 -12.16
N GLY A 174 -10.74 -7.90 -12.36
CA GLY A 174 -11.13 -6.68 -13.06
C GLY A 174 -11.75 -6.96 -14.44
N PRO A 175 -11.05 -7.59 -15.39
CA PRO A 175 -11.61 -7.94 -16.69
C PRO A 175 -12.79 -8.91 -16.61
N GLN A 176 -12.80 -9.87 -15.67
CA GLN A 176 -13.92 -10.80 -15.48
C GLN A 176 -15.21 -10.07 -15.07
N GLU A 177 -15.11 -8.96 -14.34
CA GLU A 177 -16.24 -8.12 -13.96
C GLU A 177 -16.55 -7.03 -15.00
N GLY A 178 -15.83 -7.03 -16.12
CA GLY A 178 -16.08 -6.11 -17.24
C GLY A 178 -15.31 -4.79 -17.16
N ALA A 179 -14.29 -4.70 -16.31
CA ALA A 179 -13.40 -3.54 -16.33
C ALA A 179 -12.53 -3.51 -17.59
N GLU A 180 -12.38 -2.34 -18.18
CA GLU A 180 -11.44 -2.10 -19.27
C GLU A 180 -10.03 -1.84 -18.68
N THR A 181 -9.04 -2.58 -19.12
CA THR A 181 -7.64 -2.34 -18.75
C THR A 181 -7.06 -1.23 -19.63
N LEU A 182 -6.79 -0.07 -19.04
CA LEU A 182 -6.22 1.08 -19.76
C LEU A 182 -4.70 0.99 -19.88
N ILE A 183 -4.03 0.42 -18.88
CA ILE A 183 -2.58 0.19 -18.86
C ILE A 183 -2.26 -0.90 -17.84
N GLY A 184 -1.13 -1.61 -18.01
CA GLY A 184 -0.66 -2.66 -17.11
C GLY A 184 -1.44 -3.96 -17.25
N GLY A 185 -1.90 -4.52 -16.13
CA GLY A 185 -2.69 -5.76 -16.11
C GLY A 185 -1.83 -7.03 -16.09
N HIS A 186 -0.52 -6.95 -15.90
CA HIS A 186 0.36 -8.10 -15.92
C HIS A 186 1.57 -7.97 -15.00
N VAL A 187 2.20 -9.11 -14.75
CA VAL A 187 3.47 -9.22 -14.03
C VAL A 187 4.59 -8.65 -14.89
N ASN A 188 5.46 -7.85 -14.29
CA ASN A 188 6.66 -7.35 -14.95
C ASN A 188 7.86 -8.27 -14.69
N LYS A 189 8.81 -8.28 -15.64
CA LYS A 189 10.11 -8.93 -15.50
C LYS A 189 11.18 -7.84 -15.64
N VAL A 190 11.92 -7.61 -14.57
CA VAL A 190 13.03 -6.67 -14.56
C VAL A 190 14.31 -7.45 -14.84
N GLU A 191 15.08 -7.04 -15.84
CA GLU A 191 16.33 -7.69 -16.24
C GLU A 191 17.31 -7.76 -15.06
N GLY A 192 17.86 -8.93 -14.80
CA GLY A 192 18.75 -9.18 -13.67
C GLY A 192 18.04 -9.34 -12.31
N LEU A 193 16.71 -9.18 -12.25
CA LEU A 193 15.90 -9.27 -11.05
C LEU A 193 14.67 -10.19 -11.24
N GLU A 194 14.79 -11.22 -12.06
CA GLU A 194 13.67 -12.08 -12.50
C GLU A 194 12.99 -12.86 -11.37
N LYS A 195 13.66 -12.95 -10.21
CA LYS A 195 13.09 -13.56 -9.00
C LYS A 195 12.31 -12.60 -8.12
N GLY A 196 12.30 -11.30 -8.46
CA GLY A 196 11.56 -10.29 -7.72
C GLY A 196 10.08 -10.26 -8.08
N TYR A 197 9.27 -9.76 -7.19
CA TYR A 197 7.81 -9.68 -7.31
C TYR A 197 7.39 -8.36 -7.97
N TYR A 198 7.67 -8.19 -9.27
CA TYR A 198 7.39 -6.95 -10.01
C TYR A 198 6.06 -7.02 -10.74
N ILE A 199 5.29 -5.93 -10.64
CA ILE A 199 3.97 -5.75 -11.27
C ILE A 199 3.96 -4.42 -12.02
N GLU A 200 3.37 -4.40 -13.21
CA GLU A 200 3.10 -3.15 -13.92
C GLU A 200 2.05 -2.31 -13.19
N PRO A 201 2.26 -1.00 -13.06
CA PRO A 201 1.21 -0.09 -12.61
C PRO A 201 -0.04 -0.28 -13.47
N THR A 202 -1.16 -0.59 -12.83
CA THR A 202 -2.37 -1.00 -13.54
C THR A 202 -3.50 -0.01 -13.29
N VAL A 203 -4.14 0.42 -14.36
CA VAL A 203 -5.33 1.25 -14.32
C VAL A 203 -6.49 0.55 -15.03
N PHE A 204 -7.57 0.36 -14.30
CA PHE A 204 -8.83 -0.14 -14.82
C PHE A 204 -9.86 1.00 -14.92
N LYS A 205 -10.63 1.01 -16.01
CA LYS A 205 -11.86 1.80 -16.12
C LYS A 205 -13.05 0.90 -15.81
N GLY A 206 -13.81 1.26 -14.80
CA GLY A 206 -14.92 0.44 -14.31
C GLY A 206 -15.94 1.25 -13.53
N ASN A 207 -16.64 0.63 -12.61
CA ASN A 207 -17.64 1.26 -11.75
C ASN A 207 -17.51 0.78 -10.29
N ASN A 208 -18.28 1.42 -9.39
CA ASN A 208 -18.18 1.15 -7.94
C ASN A 208 -18.79 -0.19 -7.49
N ASP A 209 -19.43 -0.94 -8.36
CA ASP A 209 -20.03 -2.25 -8.03
C ASP A 209 -19.01 -3.39 -8.20
N MET A 210 -17.83 -3.11 -8.78
CA MET A 210 -16.75 -4.07 -8.97
C MET A 210 -15.96 -4.29 -7.69
N ARG A 211 -15.38 -5.49 -7.54
CA ARG A 211 -14.54 -5.87 -6.39
C ARG A 211 -13.13 -5.28 -6.43
N ILE A 212 -12.69 -4.78 -7.60
CA ILE A 212 -11.37 -4.18 -7.82
C ILE A 212 -11.21 -2.80 -7.18
#